data_63f5a07c53a740e6b1a88159e14777e0
#
_entry.id   63f5a07c53a740e6b1a88159e14777e0
#
_cell.length_a   1.000
_cell.length_b   1.000
_cell.length_c   1.000
_cell.angle_alpha   90.00
_cell.angle_beta   90.00
_cell.angle_gamma   90.00
#
_symmetry.space_group_name_H-M   'P 1'
#
loop_
_entity.id
_entity.type
_entity.pdbx_description
1 polymer ?
#
loop_
_entity_poly.entity_id
_entity_poly.type
_entity_poly.pdbx_seq_one_letter_code
_entity_poly.pdbx_strand_id
1 'polypeptide(L)'
;MGIKSLLGFGQARDKPVRNYSNGEYSFNFGQSTSGKSVNEMTAMQTIAVYACVRILSEAIASLPIHVYWYKDGGKEMVCDHPLYTLLHDEPNLEMTSFVFRETLMSHLLIWGNAY
;
A
#
# COMPACT_ATOMS: atom_id res chain seq x y z
N MET A 1 -10.56 40.28 -32.43
CA MET A 1 -10.97 39.46 -31.23
C MET A 1 -11.23 38.06 -31.71
N GLY A 2 -10.37 37.12 -31.37
CA GLY A 2 -10.44 35.78 -31.88
C GLY A 2 -11.42 34.92 -31.07
N ILE A 3 -12.18 34.09 -31.76
CA ILE A 3 -13.18 33.14 -31.25
C ILE A 3 -12.67 32.21 -30.12
N LYS A 4 -11.36 32.13 -29.94
CA LYS A 4 -10.72 31.31 -28.90
C LYS A 4 -10.93 31.80 -27.46
N SER A 5 -11.35 33.05 -27.25
CA SER A 5 -11.60 33.60 -25.91
C SER A 5 -13.02 33.30 -25.41
N LEU A 6 -13.91 32.88 -26.31
CA LEU A 6 -15.32 32.64 -25.96
C LEU A 6 -15.60 31.22 -25.46
N LEU A 7 -14.68 30.27 -25.71
CA LEU A 7 -14.89 28.86 -25.39
C LEU A 7 -14.18 28.37 -24.13
N GLY A 8 -13.62 29.28 -23.31
CA GLY A 8 -13.10 28.92 -21.99
C GLY A 8 -12.00 27.86 -21.94
N PHE A 9 -11.42 27.49 -23.09
CA PHE A 9 -10.24 26.64 -23.14
C PHE A 9 -8.98 27.46 -22.84
N GLY A 10 -8.98 28.12 -21.72
CA GLY A 10 -7.77 28.59 -21.08
C GLY A 10 -6.99 27.37 -20.65
N GLN A 11 -6.01 26.95 -21.44
CA GLN A 11 -5.02 25.98 -21.00
C GLN A 11 -4.41 26.49 -19.72
N ALA A 12 -4.79 25.91 -18.60
CA ALA A 12 -3.94 25.89 -17.42
C ALA A 12 -2.71 25.04 -17.80
N ARG A 13 -1.76 25.68 -18.49
CA ARG A 13 -0.44 25.12 -18.63
C ARG A 13 0.16 25.14 -17.24
N ASP A 14 0.21 23.97 -16.62
CA ASP A 14 1.01 23.75 -15.43
C ASP A 14 2.42 24.25 -15.72
N LYS A 15 2.71 25.43 -15.19
CA LYS A 15 4.09 25.89 -15.15
C LYS A 15 4.80 24.94 -14.20
N PRO A 16 5.89 24.29 -14.62
CA PRO A 16 6.65 23.47 -13.70
C PRO A 16 7.06 24.39 -12.54
N VAL A 17 6.58 24.06 -11.34
CA VAL A 17 6.98 24.76 -10.12
C VAL A 17 8.45 24.43 -9.90
N ARG A 18 9.31 25.31 -10.40
CA ARG A 18 10.73 25.26 -10.07
C ARG A 18 10.90 25.85 -8.69
N ASN A 19 10.92 24.99 -7.70
CA ASN A 19 11.37 25.37 -6.36
C ASN A 19 12.90 25.53 -6.38
N TYR A 20 13.32 26.71 -6.78
CA TYR A 20 14.68 27.20 -6.54
C TYR A 20 14.66 27.97 -5.23
N SER A 21 14.83 27.31 -4.12
CA SER A 21 15.26 27.96 -2.90
C SER A 21 16.68 27.52 -2.59
N ASN A 22 17.63 28.45 -2.84
CA ASN A 22 18.98 28.46 -2.26
C ASN A 22 19.75 27.11 -2.19
N GLY A 23 19.74 26.30 -3.27
CA GLY A 23 20.63 25.15 -3.36
C GLY A 23 20.23 23.93 -2.53
N GLU A 24 19.16 23.97 -1.80
CA GLU A 24 18.59 22.78 -1.16
C GLU A 24 17.57 22.12 -2.09
N TYR A 25 17.83 20.88 -2.45
CA TYR A 25 16.87 20.03 -3.14
C TYR A 25 15.78 19.62 -2.16
N SER A 26 14.68 20.37 -2.07
CA SER A 26 13.51 19.91 -1.35
C SER A 26 12.74 18.92 -2.24
N PHE A 27 12.85 17.63 -1.94
CA PHE A 27 11.97 16.63 -2.48
C PHE A 27 10.57 16.82 -1.89
N ASN A 28 9.67 17.46 -2.62
CA ASN A 28 8.26 17.47 -2.26
C ASN A 28 7.62 16.11 -2.58
N PHE A 29 7.78 15.15 -1.69
CA PHE A 29 6.99 13.94 -1.70
C PHE A 29 5.53 14.32 -1.44
N GLY A 30 4.64 14.11 -2.44
CA GLY A 30 3.20 14.19 -2.22
C GLY A 30 2.44 15.29 -2.97
N GLN A 31 3.07 16.12 -3.80
CA GLN A 31 2.33 16.96 -4.72
C GLN A 31 2.15 16.26 -6.07
N SER A 32 0.91 15.89 -6.35
CA SER A 32 0.53 15.43 -7.68
C SER A 32 0.46 16.61 -8.64
N THR A 33 0.70 16.36 -9.93
CA THR A 33 0.54 17.35 -11.02
C THR A 33 -0.87 17.96 -11.10
N SER A 34 -1.87 17.34 -10.45
CA SER A 34 -3.25 17.83 -10.34
C SER A 34 -3.48 18.85 -9.22
N GLY A 35 -2.43 19.22 -8.47
CA GLY A 35 -2.51 20.21 -7.38
C GLY A 35 -3.13 19.71 -6.09
N LYS A 36 -3.51 18.43 -6.01
CA LYS A 36 -3.94 17.80 -4.76
C LYS A 36 -2.77 17.08 -4.09
N SER A 37 -2.57 17.37 -2.81
CA SER A 37 -1.63 16.58 -2.01
C SER A 37 -2.20 15.18 -1.80
N VAL A 38 -1.45 14.16 -2.21
CA VAL A 38 -1.79 12.76 -1.97
C VAL A 38 -0.84 12.24 -0.91
N ASN A 39 -1.39 11.84 0.22
CA ASN A 39 -0.70 11.12 1.28
C ASN A 39 -1.53 9.88 1.65
N GLU A 40 -1.02 9.03 2.52
CA GLU A 40 -1.65 7.77 2.92
C GLU A 40 -3.07 8.00 3.46
N MET A 41 -3.24 9.03 4.27
CA MET A 41 -4.51 9.40 4.87
C MET A 41 -5.53 9.84 3.82
N THR A 42 -5.14 10.72 2.89
CA THR A 42 -6.03 11.19 1.82
C THR A 42 -6.31 10.13 0.77
N ALA A 43 -5.36 9.22 0.53
CA ALA A 43 -5.54 8.08 -0.36
C ALA A 43 -6.64 7.14 0.18
N MET A 44 -6.60 6.82 1.47
CA MET A 44 -7.59 5.96 2.12
C MET A 44 -8.99 6.61 2.24
N GLN A 45 -9.11 7.92 2.15
CA GLN A 45 -10.40 8.61 2.06
C GLN A 45 -11.08 8.42 0.69
N THR A 46 -10.34 8.00 -0.32
CA THR A 46 -10.91 7.68 -1.63
C THR A 46 -11.52 6.29 -1.57
N ILE A 47 -12.84 6.19 -1.73
CA ILE A 47 -13.62 4.95 -1.61
C ILE A 47 -13.05 3.83 -2.48
N ALA A 48 -12.65 4.14 -3.71
CA ALA A 48 -12.07 3.16 -4.63
C ALA A 48 -10.74 2.59 -4.11
N VAL A 49 -9.85 3.43 -3.59
CA VAL A 49 -8.55 3.00 -3.02
C VAL A 49 -8.78 2.14 -1.78
N TYR A 50 -9.65 2.61 -0.87
CA TYR A 50 -10.01 1.84 0.32
C TYR A 50 -10.58 0.46 -0.03
N ALA A 51 -11.51 0.39 -0.98
CA ALA A 51 -12.09 -0.87 -1.41
C ALA A 51 -11.05 -1.82 -2.02
N CYS A 52 -10.13 -1.31 -2.85
CA CYS A 52 -9.05 -2.11 -3.43
C CYS A 52 -8.10 -2.66 -2.36
N VAL A 53 -7.65 -1.81 -1.45
CA VAL A 53 -6.75 -2.21 -0.34
C VAL A 53 -7.43 -3.28 0.51
N ARG A 54 -8.69 -3.07 0.87
CA ARG A 54 -9.45 -4.00 1.69
C ARG A 54 -9.62 -5.36 1.02
N ILE A 55 -10.08 -5.40 -0.23
CA ILE A 55 -10.31 -6.64 -0.96
C ILE A 55 -9.01 -7.45 -1.10
N LEU A 56 -7.90 -6.78 -1.44
CA LEU A 56 -6.62 -7.44 -1.60
C LEU A 56 -6.07 -7.97 -0.27
N SER A 57 -6.16 -7.19 0.80
CA SER A 57 -5.68 -7.62 2.13
C SER A 57 -6.50 -8.78 2.68
N GLU A 58 -7.84 -8.74 2.57
CA GLU A 58 -8.71 -9.84 2.99
C GLU A 58 -8.46 -11.11 2.16
N ALA A 59 -8.27 -10.98 0.84
CA ALA A 59 -7.97 -12.10 -0.03
C ALA A 59 -6.66 -12.80 0.34
N ILE A 60 -5.60 -12.04 0.58
CA ILE A 60 -4.30 -12.60 1.01
C ILE A 60 -4.38 -13.16 2.42
N ALA A 61 -5.07 -12.48 3.33
CA ALA A 61 -5.25 -12.94 4.71
C ALA A 61 -6.00 -14.27 4.81
N SER A 62 -6.88 -14.56 3.87
CA SER A 62 -7.64 -15.83 3.83
C SER A 62 -6.79 -17.04 3.42
N LEU A 63 -5.62 -16.83 2.81
CA LEU A 63 -4.75 -17.93 2.39
C LEU A 63 -4.02 -18.53 3.59
N PRO A 64 -4.11 -19.84 3.84
CA PRO A 64 -3.41 -20.47 4.94
C PRO A 64 -1.89 -20.50 4.67
N ILE A 65 -1.09 -20.18 5.68
CA ILE A 65 0.37 -20.30 5.62
C ILE A 65 0.75 -21.59 6.32
N HIS A 66 1.51 -22.43 5.65
CA HIS A 66 2.03 -23.70 6.19
C HIS A 66 3.54 -23.70 6.19
N VAL A 67 4.15 -24.31 7.19
CA VAL A 67 5.59 -24.49 7.31
C VAL A 67 5.96 -25.86 6.79
N TYR A 68 6.95 -25.90 5.89
CA TYR A 68 7.45 -27.14 5.32
C TYR A 68 8.93 -27.30 5.62
N TRP A 69 9.31 -28.53 5.99
CA TRP A 69 10.72 -28.91 6.08
C TRP A 69 11.18 -29.56 4.78
N TYR A 70 12.37 -29.21 4.35
CA TYR A 70 12.96 -29.85 3.16
C TYR A 70 13.78 -31.06 3.58
N LYS A 71 13.36 -32.26 3.18
CA LYS A 71 14.02 -33.52 3.44
C LYS A 71 14.39 -34.19 2.12
N ASP A 72 15.39 -35.09 2.12
CA ASP A 72 15.96 -35.76 0.93
C ASP A 72 14.97 -36.55 0.05
N GLY A 73 13.72 -36.42 0.21
CA GLY A 73 12.66 -37.07 -0.60
C GLY A 73 11.50 -36.14 -0.93
N GLY A 74 11.55 -34.86 -0.51
CA GLY A 74 10.45 -33.93 -0.75
C GLY A 74 10.23 -32.94 0.38
N LYS A 75 9.06 -32.29 0.34
CA LYS A 75 8.62 -31.34 1.36
C LYS A 75 7.65 -32.02 2.31
N GLU A 76 7.94 -32.00 3.59
CA GLU A 76 7.08 -32.49 4.65
C GLU A 76 6.50 -31.32 5.44
N MET A 77 5.18 -31.31 5.68
CA MET A 77 4.54 -30.27 6.47
C MET A 77 4.88 -30.47 7.95
N VAL A 78 5.34 -29.42 8.61
CA VAL A 78 5.75 -29.47 10.02
C VAL A 78 4.80 -28.62 10.85
N CYS A 79 4.00 -29.29 11.68
CA CYS A 79 3.06 -28.62 12.59
C CYS A 79 3.67 -28.33 13.96
N ASP A 80 4.73 -29.06 14.35
CA ASP A 80 5.35 -28.95 15.67
C ASP A 80 6.39 -27.82 15.80
N HIS A 81 6.60 -27.07 14.72
CA HIS A 81 7.58 -26.00 14.74
C HIS A 81 6.98 -24.72 15.33
N PRO A 82 7.69 -23.96 16.18
CA PRO A 82 7.20 -22.72 16.76
C PRO A 82 6.71 -21.68 15.74
N LEU A 83 7.32 -21.67 14.55
CA LEU A 83 6.87 -20.81 13.46
C LEU A 83 5.48 -21.20 12.90
N TYR A 84 5.06 -22.46 13.04
CA TYR A 84 3.75 -22.88 12.60
C TYR A 84 2.67 -22.20 13.44
N THR A 85 2.78 -22.26 14.76
CA THR A 85 1.85 -21.62 15.69
C THR A 85 1.80 -20.10 15.43
N LEU A 86 2.95 -19.48 15.24
CA LEU A 86 3.05 -18.04 15.03
C LEU A 86 2.44 -17.58 13.69
N LEU A 87 2.60 -18.34 12.62
CA LEU A 87 2.15 -17.93 11.29
C LEU A 87 0.75 -18.46 10.94
N HIS A 88 0.39 -19.64 11.46
CA HIS A 88 -0.87 -20.31 11.14
C HIS A 88 -1.94 -20.06 12.18
N ASP A 89 -1.60 -20.15 13.47
CA ASP A 89 -2.59 -20.09 14.55
C ASP A 89 -2.70 -18.67 15.13
N GLU A 90 -1.80 -18.29 16.01
CA GLU A 90 -1.83 -17.04 16.74
C GLU A 90 -0.44 -16.40 16.82
N PRO A 91 -0.21 -15.27 16.12
CA PRO A 91 1.06 -14.54 16.24
C PRO A 91 1.25 -13.93 17.61
N ASN A 92 0.17 -13.55 18.28
CA ASN A 92 0.16 -13.05 19.66
C ASN A 92 -1.22 -13.24 20.31
N LEU A 93 -1.33 -12.96 21.61
CA LEU A 93 -2.56 -13.13 22.38
C LEU A 93 -3.70 -12.17 22.00
N GLU A 94 -3.41 -11.11 21.26
CA GLU A 94 -4.37 -10.06 20.91
C GLU A 94 -4.88 -10.15 19.48
N MET A 95 -4.23 -10.98 18.64
CA MET A 95 -4.42 -10.93 17.21
C MET A 95 -4.36 -12.33 16.60
N THR A 96 -5.36 -12.68 15.80
CA THR A 96 -5.34 -13.93 15.04
C THR A 96 -4.40 -13.82 13.84
N SER A 97 -3.98 -14.96 13.29
CA SER A 97 -3.12 -14.99 12.10
C SER A 97 -3.77 -14.32 10.88
N PHE A 98 -5.10 -14.35 10.79
CA PHE A 98 -5.84 -13.63 9.75
C PHE A 98 -5.66 -12.11 9.86
N VAL A 99 -5.95 -11.54 11.04
CA VAL A 99 -5.82 -10.09 11.30
C VAL A 99 -4.39 -9.62 11.12
N PHE A 100 -3.42 -10.43 11.55
CA PHE A 100 -2.00 -10.15 11.36
C PHE A 100 -1.64 -10.02 9.87
N ARG A 101 -2.05 -10.98 9.05
CA ARG A 101 -1.77 -10.96 7.59
C ARG A 101 -2.51 -9.85 6.88
N GLU A 102 -3.76 -9.58 7.26
CA GLU A 102 -4.56 -8.47 6.72
C GLU A 102 -3.89 -7.12 6.99
N THR A 103 -3.45 -6.89 8.23
CA THR A 103 -2.76 -5.67 8.63
C THR A 103 -1.43 -5.51 7.89
N LEU A 104 -0.63 -6.56 7.84
CA LEU A 104 0.66 -6.58 7.17
C LEU A 104 0.50 -6.29 5.67
N MET A 105 -0.51 -6.88 5.03
CA MET A 105 -0.80 -6.64 3.62
C MET A 105 -1.31 -5.23 3.37
N SER A 106 -2.14 -4.69 4.26
CA SER A 106 -2.62 -3.30 4.17
C SER A 106 -1.45 -2.31 4.25
N HIS A 107 -0.51 -2.52 5.17
CA HIS A 107 0.69 -1.71 5.26
C HIS A 107 1.54 -1.80 4.00
N LEU A 108 1.74 -3.01 3.48
CA LEU A 108 2.49 -3.21 2.25
C LEU A 108 1.88 -2.47 1.05
N LEU A 109 0.56 -2.47 0.93
CA LEU A 109 -0.14 -1.79 -0.16
C LEU A 109 -0.10 -0.26 -0.06
N ILE A 110 -0.11 0.29 1.16
CA ILE A 110 -0.16 1.74 1.39
C ILE A 110 1.24 2.35 1.41
N TRP A 111 2.18 1.72 2.11
CA TRP A 111 3.54 2.26 2.33
C TRP A 111 4.63 1.54 1.53
N GLY A 112 4.30 0.42 0.89
CA GLY A 112 5.28 -0.41 0.17
C GLY A 112 6.19 -1.24 1.07
N ASN A 113 6.07 -1.10 2.40
CA ASN A 113 6.83 -1.84 3.41
C ASN A 113 5.91 -2.28 4.55
N ALA A 114 6.20 -3.44 5.15
CA ALA A 114 5.53 -3.95 6.34
C ALA A 114 6.57 -4.68 7.22
N TYR A 115 6.54 -4.39 8.53
CA TYR A 115 7.46 -4.93 9.52
C TYR A 115 6.68 -5.55 10.66
#